data_08b5382ee6d7586aa1e3adcd3e3d1ab1
#
_entry.id   08b5382ee6d7586aa1e3adcd3e3d1ab1
#
_cell.length_a   1.000
_cell.length_b   1.000
_cell.length_c   1.000
_cell.angle_alpha   90.00
_cell.angle_beta   90.00
_cell.angle_gamma   90.00
#
_symmetry.space_group_name_H-M   'P 1'
#
loop_
_entity.id
_entity.type
_entity.pdbx_description
1 polymer ?
#
loop_
_entity_poly.entity_id
_entity_poly.type
_entity_poly.pdbx_seq_one_letter_code
_entity_poly.pdbx_strand_id
1 'polypeptide(L)'
;PKTEGNGKPDHSLALKVADEIVRIELNMSRMDSSIKGYKQLAKAVERIKDNFKANGYEIVDMLGKPYNEGMKVIANFVVDEDLEEGKQIITGITKPQINYNGQMIQAAQITVSQNI
;
A
#
# COMPACT_ATOMS: atom_id res chain seq x y z
N PRO A 1 -19.24 -19.55 18.04
CA PRO A 1 -18.68 -19.14 18.06
C PRO A 1 -18.06 -18.45 18.21
N LYS A 2 -17.87 -18.52 18.24
CA LYS A 2 -17.28 -17.99 18.40
C LYS A 2 -16.78 -17.15 18.59
N THR A 3 -16.35 -17.23 18.27
CA THR A 3 -15.86 -16.36 18.59
C THR A 3 -16.21 -15.34 19.14
N GLU A 4 -16.72 -15.23 19.35
CA GLU A 4 -16.96 -14.28 19.97
C GLU A 4 -16.37 -14.00 21.05
N GLY A 5 -15.79 -14.53 21.32
CA GLY A 5 -15.38 -14.45 22.59
C GLY A 5 -14.76 -13.20 23.02
N ASN A 6 -13.83 -12.67 22.30
CA ASN A 6 -13.15 -11.44 22.71
C ASN A 6 -13.68 -10.19 22.02
N GLY A 7 -14.64 -10.34 21.13
CA GLY A 7 -15.27 -9.23 20.45
C GLY A 7 -14.41 -8.44 19.49
N LYS A 8 -13.17 -8.85 19.26
CA LYS A 8 -12.29 -8.17 18.32
C LYS A 8 -12.42 -8.74 16.93
N PRO A 9 -12.56 -7.90 15.90
CA PRO A 9 -12.57 -8.40 14.53
C PRO A 9 -11.24 -9.05 14.18
N ASP A 10 -11.31 -10.10 13.37
CA ASP A 10 -10.11 -10.74 12.83
C ASP A 10 -9.82 -10.13 11.48
N HIS A 11 -8.71 -9.43 11.38
CA HIS A 11 -8.30 -8.75 10.17
C HIS A 11 -7.29 -9.53 9.33
N SER A 12 -6.96 -10.75 9.72
CA SER A 12 -5.86 -11.47 9.08
C SER A 12 -6.08 -11.70 7.60
N LEU A 13 -7.29 -12.07 7.19
CA LEU A 13 -7.58 -12.25 5.77
C LEU A 13 -7.50 -10.93 5.02
N ALA A 14 -8.08 -9.86 5.59
CA ALA A 14 -8.06 -8.55 4.95
C ALA A 14 -6.64 -8.05 4.76
N LEU A 15 -5.78 -8.23 5.76
CA LEU A 15 -4.38 -7.81 5.68
C LEU A 15 -3.63 -8.58 4.59
N LYS A 16 -3.81 -9.88 4.53
CA LYS A 16 -3.15 -10.71 3.52
C LYS A 16 -3.60 -10.37 2.10
N VAL A 17 -4.90 -10.14 1.93
CA VAL A 17 -5.42 -9.78 0.61
C VAL A 17 -4.94 -8.37 0.22
N ALA A 18 -4.91 -7.44 1.16
CA ALA A 18 -4.42 -6.10 0.88
C ALA A 18 -2.95 -6.11 0.45
N ASP A 19 -2.12 -6.95 1.08
CA ASP A 19 -0.73 -7.09 0.69
C ASP A 19 -0.61 -7.55 -0.77
N GLU A 20 -1.46 -8.50 -1.20
CA GLU A 20 -1.45 -8.99 -2.57
C GLU A 20 -1.96 -7.94 -3.56
N ILE A 21 -2.97 -7.16 -3.17
CA ILE A 21 -3.48 -6.07 -4.02
C ILE A 21 -2.35 -5.09 -4.33
N VAL A 22 -1.57 -4.71 -3.32
CA VAL A 22 -0.46 -3.79 -3.51
C VAL A 22 0.61 -4.38 -4.40
N ARG A 23 0.89 -5.68 -4.30
CA ARG A 23 1.81 -6.36 -5.21
C ARG A 23 1.33 -6.30 -6.65
N ILE A 24 0.03 -6.51 -6.87
CA ILE A 24 -0.57 -6.38 -8.20
C ILE A 24 -0.37 -4.96 -8.71
N GLU A 25 -0.66 -3.96 -7.90
CA GLU A 25 -0.50 -2.57 -8.30
C GLU A 25 0.95 -2.23 -8.64
N LEU A 26 1.90 -2.72 -7.84
CA LEU A 26 3.31 -2.50 -8.12
C LEU A 26 3.75 -3.12 -9.43
N ASN A 27 3.29 -4.34 -9.70
CA ASN A 27 3.58 -5.00 -10.97
C ASN A 27 2.95 -4.25 -12.14
N MET A 28 1.72 -3.81 -11.98
CA MET A 28 1.03 -3.05 -13.03
C MET A 28 1.70 -1.70 -13.30
N SER A 29 2.28 -1.08 -12.27
CA SER A 29 2.98 0.19 -12.45
C SER A 29 4.21 0.07 -13.37
N ARG A 30 4.73 -1.14 -13.54
CA ARG A 30 5.86 -1.44 -14.41
C ARG A 30 5.44 -1.95 -15.78
N MET A 31 4.14 -2.13 -15.99
CA MET A 31 3.60 -2.61 -17.27
C MET A 31 3.28 -1.44 -18.17
N ASP A 32 3.35 -1.68 -19.47
CA ASP A 32 2.87 -0.73 -20.45
C ASP A 32 1.35 -0.69 -20.37
N SER A 33 0.78 0.49 -20.12
CA SER A 33 -0.67 0.65 -19.98
C SER A 33 -1.44 0.37 -21.27
N SER A 34 -0.75 0.26 -22.40
CA SER A 34 -1.38 -0.08 -23.68
C SER A 34 -1.55 -1.59 -23.87
N ILE A 35 -1.01 -2.41 -22.96
CA ILE A 35 -1.15 -3.87 -23.06
C ILE A 35 -2.63 -4.24 -22.98
N LYS A 36 -3.04 -5.13 -23.87
CA LYS A 36 -4.43 -5.62 -23.91
C LYS A 36 -4.77 -6.24 -22.56
N GLY A 37 -5.88 -5.81 -21.98
CA GLY A 37 -6.32 -6.30 -20.68
C GLY A 37 -5.88 -5.44 -19.50
N TYR A 38 -4.93 -4.51 -19.70
CA TYR A 38 -4.43 -3.67 -18.61
C TYR A 38 -5.56 -2.88 -17.94
N LYS A 39 -6.44 -2.26 -18.74
CA LYS A 39 -7.54 -1.45 -18.20
C LYS A 39 -8.51 -2.29 -17.39
N GLN A 40 -8.78 -3.52 -17.82
CA GLN A 40 -9.67 -4.41 -17.09
C GLN A 40 -9.06 -4.80 -15.74
N LEU A 41 -7.75 -5.07 -15.71
CA LEU A 41 -7.06 -5.36 -14.45
C LEU A 41 -7.11 -4.16 -13.51
N ALA A 42 -6.85 -2.97 -14.03
CA ALA A 42 -6.89 -1.75 -13.23
C ALA A 42 -8.26 -1.53 -12.60
N LYS A 43 -9.32 -1.76 -13.38
CA LYS A 43 -10.70 -1.63 -12.87
C LYS A 43 -11.01 -2.70 -11.83
N ALA A 44 -10.51 -3.92 -12.00
CA ALA A 44 -10.72 -5.00 -11.03
C ALA A 44 -10.06 -4.65 -9.70
N VAL A 45 -8.83 -4.11 -9.74
CA VAL A 45 -8.13 -3.68 -8.53
C VAL A 45 -8.90 -2.56 -7.83
N GLU A 46 -9.41 -1.59 -8.59
CA GLU A 46 -10.21 -0.51 -8.00
C GLU A 46 -11.48 -1.04 -7.33
N ARG A 47 -12.14 -2.01 -7.95
CA ARG A 47 -13.34 -2.61 -7.34
C ARG A 47 -13.01 -3.35 -6.04
N ILE A 48 -11.87 -4.02 -5.99
CA ILE A 48 -11.45 -4.69 -4.75
C ILE A 48 -11.22 -3.65 -3.66
N LYS A 49 -10.56 -2.56 -3.98
CA LYS A 49 -10.30 -1.47 -3.02
C LYS A 49 -11.61 -0.84 -2.56
N ASP A 50 -12.56 -0.66 -3.47
CA ASP A 50 -13.89 -0.13 -3.12
C ASP A 50 -14.63 -1.06 -2.17
N ASN A 51 -14.54 -2.38 -2.39
CA ASN A 51 -15.13 -3.37 -1.49
C ASN A 51 -14.49 -3.33 -0.11
N PHE A 52 -13.18 -3.15 -0.06
CA PHE A 52 -12.49 -2.97 1.22
C PHE A 52 -12.99 -1.74 1.93
N LYS A 53 -13.12 -0.63 1.21
CA LYS A 53 -13.60 0.62 1.77
C LYS A 53 -15.03 0.48 2.30
N ALA A 54 -15.88 -0.21 1.55
CA ALA A 54 -17.27 -0.46 1.97
C ALA A 54 -17.34 -1.27 3.26
N ASN A 55 -16.29 -2.02 3.58
CA ASN A 55 -16.21 -2.84 4.79
C ASN A 55 -15.35 -2.19 5.88
N GLY A 56 -15.04 -0.91 5.74
CA GLY A 56 -14.33 -0.15 6.75
C GLY A 56 -12.82 -0.15 6.62
N TYR A 57 -12.27 -0.80 5.61
CA TYR A 57 -10.82 -0.86 5.39
C TYR A 57 -10.35 0.18 4.39
N GLU A 58 -9.24 0.82 4.70
CA GLU A 58 -8.59 1.73 3.77
C GLU A 58 -7.17 1.24 3.51
N ILE A 59 -6.83 1.06 2.23
CA ILE A 59 -5.46 0.80 1.80
C ILE A 59 -4.87 2.16 1.43
N VAL A 60 -3.93 2.63 2.22
CA VAL A 60 -3.37 3.98 2.03
C VAL A 60 -2.36 3.97 0.89
N ASP A 61 -2.56 4.85 -0.07
CA ASP A 61 -1.70 4.96 -1.23
C ASP A 61 -0.50 5.86 -0.91
N MET A 62 0.70 5.28 -0.92
CA MET A 62 1.93 6.01 -0.58
C MET A 62 2.94 6.05 -1.72
N LEU A 63 2.78 5.19 -2.72
CA LEU A 63 3.79 5.07 -3.78
C LEU A 63 3.92 6.38 -4.56
N GLY A 64 5.15 6.84 -4.73
CA GLY A 64 5.44 8.07 -5.46
C GLY A 64 5.33 9.34 -4.64
N LYS A 65 4.93 9.23 -3.39
CA LYS A 65 4.76 10.39 -2.52
C LYS A 65 6.05 10.72 -1.78
N PRO A 66 6.22 11.98 -1.37
CA PRO A 66 7.41 12.33 -0.59
C PRO A 66 7.38 11.69 0.79
N TYR A 67 8.55 11.28 1.25
CA TYR A 67 8.72 10.77 2.60
C TYR A 67 9.01 11.92 3.57
N ASN A 68 8.54 11.80 4.80
CA ASN A 68 8.96 12.69 5.87
C ASN A 68 9.11 11.89 7.17
N GLU A 69 9.94 12.41 8.08
CA GLU A 69 10.31 11.70 9.29
C GLU A 69 9.16 11.54 10.29
N GLY A 70 8.10 12.32 10.15
CA GLY A 70 6.94 12.21 11.02
C GLY A 70 6.00 11.06 10.68
N MET A 71 6.24 10.38 9.57
CA MET A 71 5.38 9.26 9.16
C MET A 71 5.60 8.04 10.04
N LYS A 72 4.51 7.35 10.38
CA LYS A 72 4.57 6.10 11.16
C LYS A 72 4.72 4.93 10.21
N VAL A 73 5.95 4.74 9.73
CA VAL A 73 6.28 3.70 8.75
C VAL A 73 7.58 3.02 9.15
N ILE A 74 7.77 1.81 8.62
CA ILE A 74 9.06 1.14 8.70
C ILE A 74 9.73 1.39 7.34
N ALA A 75 10.78 2.20 7.34
CA ALA A 75 11.41 2.66 6.10
C ALA A 75 12.79 2.04 5.91
N ASN A 76 13.04 1.60 4.68
CA ASN A 76 14.35 1.19 4.22
C ASN A 76 14.80 2.23 3.19
N PHE A 77 16.04 2.71 3.28
CA PHE A 77 16.53 3.79 2.44
C PHE A 77 17.52 3.26 1.40
N VAL A 78 17.35 3.72 0.16
CA VAL A 78 18.28 3.42 -0.92
C VAL A 78 18.72 4.73 -1.59
N VAL A 79 19.95 4.77 -2.07
CA VAL A 79 20.47 5.95 -2.73
C VAL A 79 20.06 5.93 -4.21
N ASP A 80 19.57 7.07 -4.69
CA ASP A 80 19.22 7.24 -6.10
C ASP A 80 19.74 8.62 -6.54
N GLU A 81 20.85 8.61 -7.24
CA GLU A 81 21.51 9.84 -7.68
C GLU A 81 20.77 10.57 -8.80
N ASP A 82 19.78 9.91 -9.40
CA ASP A 82 18.95 10.53 -10.44
C ASP A 82 17.89 11.46 -9.87
N LEU A 83 17.65 11.39 -8.56
CA LEU A 83 16.74 12.32 -7.89
C LEU A 83 17.45 13.66 -7.65
N GLU A 84 16.67 14.73 -7.53
CA GLU A 84 17.20 16.01 -7.08
C GLU A 84 17.83 15.87 -5.71
N GLU A 85 18.91 16.61 -5.47
CA GLU A 85 19.58 16.61 -4.18
C GLU A 85 18.60 16.99 -3.06
N GLY A 86 18.61 16.20 -1.99
CA GLY A 86 17.73 16.40 -0.85
C GLY A 86 16.35 15.77 -0.96
N LYS A 87 16.03 15.18 -2.10
CA LYS A 87 14.72 14.54 -2.29
C LYS A 87 14.67 13.16 -1.64
N GLN A 88 13.51 12.84 -1.09
CA GLN A 88 13.21 11.53 -0.52
C GLN A 88 11.81 11.14 -1.00
N ILE A 89 11.72 10.09 -1.81
CA ILE A 89 10.47 9.64 -2.44
C ILE A 89 10.22 8.18 -2.09
N ILE A 90 8.98 7.86 -1.78
CA ILE A 90 8.58 6.48 -1.53
C ILE A 90 8.49 5.76 -2.87
N THR A 91 9.41 4.83 -3.12
CA THR A 91 9.51 4.14 -4.41
C THR A 91 9.15 2.67 -4.33
N GLY A 92 8.94 2.14 -3.13
CA GLY A 92 8.52 0.75 -2.98
C GLY A 92 7.69 0.58 -1.72
N ILE A 93 6.79 -0.38 -1.78
CA ILE A 93 5.95 -0.74 -0.64
C ILE A 93 5.99 -2.26 -0.50
N THR A 94 6.56 -2.73 0.59
CA THR A 94 6.59 -4.15 0.91
C THR A 94 5.29 -4.57 1.58
N LYS A 95 4.79 -3.70 2.47
CA LYS A 95 3.47 -3.87 3.09
C LYS A 95 2.78 -2.51 3.11
N PRO A 96 1.50 -2.45 2.70
CA PRO A 96 0.78 -1.19 2.73
C PRO A 96 0.35 -0.82 4.14
N GLN A 97 0.12 0.46 4.37
CA GLN A 97 -0.59 0.89 5.56
C GLN A 97 -2.06 0.58 5.38
N ILE A 98 -2.66 -0.06 6.38
CA ILE A 98 -4.08 -0.41 6.37
C ILE A 98 -4.73 0.23 7.58
N ASN A 99 -5.80 0.96 7.34
CA ASN A 99 -6.65 1.51 8.39
C ASN A 99 -7.96 0.74 8.42
N TYR A 100 -8.52 0.59 9.61
CA TYR A 100 -9.86 0.03 9.79
C TYR A 100 -10.67 1.01 10.64
N ASN A 101 -11.77 1.48 10.07
CA ASN A 101 -12.63 2.48 10.71
C ASN A 101 -11.82 3.68 11.24
N GLY A 102 -10.85 4.12 10.44
CA GLY A 102 -10.03 5.27 10.76
C GLY A 102 -8.83 5.00 11.65
N GLN A 103 -8.63 3.76 12.10
CA GLN A 103 -7.50 3.40 12.95
C GLN A 103 -6.51 2.54 12.17
N MET A 104 -5.22 2.85 12.31
CA MET A 104 -4.18 2.06 11.66
C MET A 104 -4.08 0.68 12.32
N ILE A 105 -4.27 -0.37 11.52
CA ILE A 105 -4.12 -1.76 11.98
C ILE A 105 -2.87 -2.41 11.41
N GLN A 106 -2.25 -1.81 10.39
CA GLN A 106 -0.96 -2.24 9.86
C GLN A 106 -0.18 -1.01 9.42
N ALA A 107 1.04 -0.88 9.93
CA ALA A 107 1.95 0.17 9.48
C ALA A 107 2.59 -0.22 8.15
N ALA A 108 2.86 0.75 7.30
CA ALA A 108 3.51 0.50 6.03
C ALA A 108 4.98 0.13 6.23
N GLN A 109 5.45 -0.81 5.41
CA GLN A 109 6.87 -1.08 5.24
C GLN A 109 7.23 -0.62 3.84
N ILE A 110 8.09 0.38 3.76
CA ILE A 110 8.35 1.09 2.51
C ILE A 110 9.84 1.15 2.20
N THR A 111 10.13 1.40 0.94
CA THR A 111 11.46 1.77 0.49
C THR A 111 11.43 3.23 0.07
N VAL A 112 12.39 3.99 0.59
CA VAL A 112 12.56 5.40 0.26
C VAL A 112 13.81 5.55 -0.58
N SER A 113 13.66 6.09 -1.78
CA SER A 113 14.79 6.46 -2.60
C SER A 113 15.17 7.89 -2.26
N GLN A 114 16.46 8.13 -2.09
CA GLN A 114 16.92 9.45 -1.66
C GLN A 114 18.23 9.81 -2.33
N ASN A 115 18.41 11.09 -2.51
CA ASN A 115 19.68 11.68 -2.95
C ASN A 115 20.13 12.67 -1.88
N ILE A 116 20.81 12.12 -0.91
CA ILE A 116 21.29 12.88 0.25
C ILE A 116 22.80 12.72 0.38
#